data_23eae6fe65d22dc32ec4685e79502345
#
_entry.id   23eae6fe65d22dc32ec4685e79502345
#
_cell.length_a   1.000
_cell.length_b   1.000
_cell.length_c   1.000
_cell.angle_alpha   90.00
_cell.angle_beta   90.00
_cell.angle_gamma   90.00
#
_symmetry.space_group_name_H-M   'P 1'
#
loop_
_entity.id
_entity.type
_entity.pdbx_description
1 polymer ?
#
loop_
_entity_poly.entity_id
_entity_poly.type
_entity_poly.pdbx_seq_one_letter_code
_entity_poly.pdbx_strand_id
1 'polypeptide(L)'
;MSEAPFKNPGWAGNVGEYDLTEEQVRGLDFVGIPPLEGTHPASVAAYPYMLEEKDPEAHLFEGPYETRFEKILTRYPTRQAALLPVLNLAQEVRGHVSPETMDRVAELLELSAAYVRGVATFYTMYNKRPVGRHLVQVCTNISCNLCGAEEVLEAFLEHAGAEIGETTADGAFTVIEAECLAGCGFPTCVQINSRYYENVTVEEVPRILEHLETSRGSALEDGIDGARPTAERGES
;
A
#
# COMPACT_ATOMS: atom_id res chain seq x y z
N MET A 1 34.49 -31.23 11.01
CA MET A 1 34.51 -30.09 10.13
C MET A 1 33.81 -28.99 10.88
N SER A 2 34.54 -28.00 11.40
CA SER A 2 33.94 -26.89 12.15
C SER A 2 33.32 -25.92 11.15
N GLU A 3 31.99 -25.80 11.19
CA GLU A 3 31.30 -24.79 10.43
C GLU A 3 31.75 -23.39 10.88
N ALA A 4 32.11 -22.54 9.93
CA ALA A 4 32.51 -21.19 10.19
C ALA A 4 31.30 -20.38 10.72
N PRO A 5 31.47 -19.57 11.78
CA PRO A 5 30.38 -18.76 12.30
C PRO A 5 29.86 -17.79 11.22
N PHE A 6 28.54 -17.62 11.18
CA PHE A 6 27.86 -16.67 10.30
C PHE A 6 28.39 -15.27 10.57
N LYS A 7 29.21 -14.76 9.66
CA LYS A 7 29.72 -13.39 9.73
C LYS A 7 28.67 -12.44 9.17
N ASN A 8 28.11 -11.62 10.04
CA ASN A 8 27.28 -10.49 9.65
C ASN A 8 28.06 -9.62 8.64
N PRO A 9 27.55 -9.33 7.45
CA PRO A 9 28.27 -8.57 6.40
C PRO A 9 28.38 -7.08 6.73
N GLY A 10 28.82 -6.72 7.94
CA GLY A 10 29.32 -5.36 8.24
C GLY A 10 28.31 -4.22 8.06
N TRP A 11 27.06 -4.45 8.32
CA TRP A 11 26.05 -3.40 8.31
C TRP A 11 25.93 -2.76 9.67
N ALA A 12 26.30 -1.51 9.78
CA ALA A 12 26.24 -0.63 10.94
C ALA A 12 27.15 -1.03 12.13
N GLY A 13 27.97 -0.09 12.52
CA GLY A 13 28.93 -0.19 13.58
C GLY A 13 28.43 -0.83 14.88
N ASN A 14 29.28 -1.67 15.45
CA ASN A 14 29.26 -2.15 16.83
C ASN A 14 28.01 -2.94 17.30
N VAL A 15 27.45 -3.80 16.47
CA VAL A 15 26.68 -4.93 16.98
C VAL A 15 27.67 -6.07 17.18
N GLY A 16 27.89 -6.48 18.43
CA GLY A 16 28.83 -7.54 18.77
C GLY A 16 28.59 -8.81 17.96
N GLU A 17 29.63 -9.60 17.75
CA GLU A 17 29.53 -10.92 17.14
C GLU A 17 28.53 -11.74 17.94
N TYR A 18 27.38 -12.04 17.32
CA TYR A 18 26.45 -13.01 17.88
C TYR A 18 26.87 -14.38 17.37
N ASP A 19 27.67 -15.10 18.16
CA ASP A 19 27.94 -16.53 17.99
C ASP A 19 26.70 -17.36 18.34
N LEU A 20 25.62 -17.21 17.57
CA LEU A 20 24.44 -18.05 17.71
C LEU A 20 24.65 -19.36 16.93
N THR A 21 24.53 -20.48 17.65
CA THR A 21 24.51 -21.81 17.01
C THR A 21 23.20 -21.99 16.26
N GLU A 22 23.20 -22.88 15.25
CA GLU A 22 22.00 -23.22 14.46
C GLU A 22 20.83 -23.67 15.34
N GLU A 23 21.11 -24.31 16.46
CA GLU A 23 20.13 -24.76 17.46
C GLU A 23 19.54 -23.59 18.25
N GLN A 24 20.35 -22.58 18.56
CA GLN A 24 19.89 -21.34 19.20
C GLN A 24 19.03 -20.50 18.25
N VAL A 25 19.38 -20.46 16.95
CA VAL A 25 18.57 -19.77 15.94
C VAL A 25 17.21 -20.47 15.74
N ARG A 26 17.17 -21.81 15.76
CA ARG A 26 15.93 -22.60 15.71
C ARG A 26 15.09 -22.46 16.99
N GLY A 27 15.72 -22.20 18.12
CA GLY A 27 15.04 -21.96 19.41
C GLY A 27 14.59 -20.53 19.64
N LEU A 28 14.93 -19.62 18.73
CA LEU A 28 14.36 -18.26 18.73
C LEU A 28 12.94 -18.34 18.19
N ASP A 29 11.99 -18.48 19.12
CA ASP A 29 10.58 -18.39 18.83
C ASP A 29 10.24 -16.94 18.44
N PHE A 30 10.36 -16.61 17.15
CA PHE A 30 9.91 -15.33 16.60
C PHE A 30 8.38 -15.13 16.74
N VAL A 31 7.67 -16.17 17.14
CA VAL A 31 6.24 -16.16 17.44
C VAL A 31 5.92 -15.45 18.76
N GLY A 32 6.92 -15.23 19.61
CA GLY A 32 6.72 -14.72 20.97
C GLY A 32 7.00 -13.24 21.19
N ILE A 33 7.27 -12.44 20.13
CA ILE A 33 7.31 -10.99 20.29
C ILE A 33 5.86 -10.51 20.25
N PRO A 34 5.27 -10.14 21.42
CA PRO A 34 3.94 -9.57 21.39
C PRO A 34 3.98 -8.33 20.50
N PRO A 35 2.98 -8.11 19.64
CA PRO A 35 2.88 -6.86 18.90
C PRO A 35 2.94 -5.73 19.93
N LEU A 36 3.91 -4.84 19.77
CA LEU A 36 3.99 -3.64 20.59
C LEU A 36 2.68 -2.89 20.39
N GLU A 37 1.91 -2.70 21.46
CA GLU A 37 0.70 -1.88 21.42
C GLU A 37 1.06 -0.53 20.81
N GLY A 38 0.37 -0.14 19.71
CA GLY A 38 0.66 1.08 18.98
C GLY A 38 1.67 0.96 17.84
N THR A 39 2.17 -0.23 17.53
CA THR A 39 2.98 -0.39 16.32
C THR A 39 2.12 -0.46 15.08
N HIS A 40 2.62 0.22 14.05
CA HIS A 40 2.13 0.25 12.68
C HIS A 40 1.46 -1.08 12.28
N PRO A 41 0.30 -1.04 11.59
CA PRO A 41 -0.45 -2.23 11.17
C PRO A 41 0.32 -3.20 10.26
N ALA A 42 1.60 -2.99 10.06
CA ALA A 42 2.51 -3.86 9.31
C ALA A 42 2.99 -5.11 10.09
N SER A 43 2.66 -5.28 11.38
CA SER A 43 3.02 -6.50 12.09
C SER A 43 2.15 -7.67 11.61
N VAL A 44 2.78 -8.82 11.36
CA VAL A 44 2.12 -10.04 10.87
C VAL A 44 0.91 -10.46 11.73
N ALA A 45 0.93 -10.17 13.03
CA ALA A 45 -0.16 -10.45 13.95
C ALA A 45 -1.44 -9.62 13.70
N ALA A 46 -1.35 -8.52 12.93
CA ALA A 46 -2.48 -7.67 12.60
C ALA A 46 -3.27 -8.14 11.35
N TYR A 47 -2.90 -9.28 10.76
CA TYR A 47 -3.50 -9.73 9.50
C TYR A 47 -4.16 -11.12 9.64
N PRO A 48 -5.33 -11.25 10.31
CA PRO A 48 -6.01 -12.54 10.48
C PRO A 48 -6.41 -13.19 9.14
N TYR A 49 -6.59 -12.40 8.07
CA TYR A 49 -6.88 -12.89 6.72
C TYR A 49 -5.68 -13.57 6.02
N MET A 50 -4.47 -13.52 6.61
CA MET A 50 -3.32 -14.26 6.13
C MET A 50 -3.47 -15.79 6.25
N LEU A 51 -4.51 -16.24 6.95
CA LEU A 51 -4.77 -17.66 7.21
C LEU A 51 -5.91 -18.23 6.35
N GLU A 52 -6.49 -17.44 5.45
CA GLU A 52 -7.53 -17.96 4.53
C GLU A 52 -6.89 -18.90 3.51
N GLU A 53 -7.37 -20.14 3.48
CA GLU A 53 -7.01 -21.12 2.46
C GLU A 53 -7.49 -20.63 1.09
N LYS A 54 -6.58 -20.62 0.12
CA LYS A 54 -6.87 -20.20 -1.24
C LYS A 54 -6.82 -21.35 -2.22
N ASP A 55 -7.58 -21.16 -3.29
CA ASP A 55 -7.50 -22.03 -4.46
C ASP A 55 -6.09 -21.91 -5.08
N PRO A 56 -5.25 -22.97 -4.94
CA PRO A 56 -3.88 -22.93 -5.46
C PRO A 56 -3.82 -22.92 -6.98
N GLU A 57 -4.94 -23.23 -7.68
CA GLU A 57 -5.02 -23.27 -9.14
C GLU A 57 -5.50 -21.92 -9.74
N ALA A 58 -5.96 -20.97 -8.92
CA ALA A 58 -6.42 -19.69 -9.42
C ALA A 58 -5.25 -18.90 -10.08
N HIS A 59 -5.37 -18.64 -11.37
CA HIS A 59 -4.44 -17.77 -12.07
C HIS A 59 -4.53 -16.34 -11.52
N LEU A 60 -3.37 -15.73 -11.27
CA LEU A 60 -3.34 -14.35 -10.78
C LEU A 60 -3.78 -13.36 -11.86
N PHE A 61 -3.37 -13.60 -13.10
CA PHE A 61 -3.69 -12.76 -14.25
C PHE A 61 -4.40 -13.57 -15.32
N GLU A 62 -5.56 -13.10 -15.77
CA GLU A 62 -6.38 -13.71 -16.81
C GLU A 62 -6.86 -12.64 -17.80
N GLY A 63 -7.06 -13.06 -19.06
CA GLY A 63 -7.60 -12.20 -20.10
C GLY A 63 -6.81 -10.92 -20.33
N PRO A 64 -7.40 -9.73 -20.22
CA PRO A 64 -6.71 -8.46 -20.44
C PRO A 64 -5.52 -8.23 -19.49
N TYR A 65 -5.59 -8.77 -18.27
CA TYR A 65 -4.53 -8.64 -17.28
C TYR A 65 -3.33 -9.52 -17.61
N GLU A 66 -3.53 -10.70 -18.21
CA GLU A 66 -2.44 -11.53 -18.71
C GLU A 66 -1.66 -10.81 -19.82
N THR A 67 -2.36 -10.23 -20.79
CA THR A 67 -1.74 -9.41 -21.84
C THR A 67 -0.95 -8.24 -21.28
N ARG A 68 -1.47 -7.57 -20.22
CA ARG A 68 -0.77 -6.49 -19.55
C ARG A 68 0.47 -6.98 -18.81
N PHE A 69 0.39 -8.12 -18.15
CA PHE A 69 1.53 -8.76 -17.48
C PHE A 69 2.65 -9.07 -18.48
N GLU A 70 2.33 -9.73 -19.60
CA GLU A 70 3.30 -9.99 -20.66
C GLU A 70 3.95 -8.71 -21.21
N LYS A 71 3.14 -7.67 -21.44
CA LYS A 71 3.64 -6.37 -21.87
C LYS A 71 4.57 -5.71 -20.85
N ILE A 72 4.31 -5.87 -19.54
CA ILE A 72 5.22 -5.40 -18.50
C ILE A 72 6.56 -6.13 -18.65
N LEU A 73 6.57 -7.46 -18.78
CA LEU A 73 7.80 -8.25 -18.90
C LEU A 73 8.67 -7.82 -20.10
N THR A 74 8.05 -7.39 -21.21
CA THR A 74 8.81 -6.92 -22.38
C THR A 74 9.43 -5.53 -22.18
N ARG A 75 8.93 -4.72 -21.23
CA ARG A 75 9.44 -3.36 -20.99
C ARG A 75 10.66 -3.31 -20.08
N TYR A 76 10.87 -4.34 -19.27
CA TYR A 76 11.91 -4.35 -18.26
C TYR A 76 13.01 -5.36 -18.62
N PRO A 77 14.28 -5.00 -18.38
CA PRO A 77 15.41 -5.85 -18.78
C PRO A 77 15.53 -7.13 -17.96
N THR A 78 14.94 -7.16 -16.76
CA THR A 78 14.95 -8.33 -15.88
C THR A 78 13.59 -8.51 -15.20
N ARG A 79 13.28 -9.74 -14.80
CA ARG A 79 12.07 -10.04 -14.02
C ARG A 79 12.04 -9.28 -12.69
N GLN A 80 13.21 -9.11 -12.05
CA GLN A 80 13.35 -8.33 -10.84
C GLN A 80 12.96 -6.85 -11.03
N ALA A 81 13.35 -6.23 -12.15
CA ALA A 81 12.99 -4.86 -12.47
C ALA A 81 11.48 -4.69 -12.75
N ALA A 82 10.80 -5.75 -13.16
CA ALA A 82 9.36 -5.77 -13.41
C ALA A 82 8.53 -5.94 -12.12
N LEU A 83 9.14 -6.17 -10.95
CA LEU A 83 8.43 -6.51 -9.72
C LEU A 83 7.42 -5.44 -9.29
N LEU A 84 7.80 -4.17 -9.26
CA LEU A 84 6.89 -3.09 -8.84
C LEU A 84 5.64 -2.96 -9.72
N PRO A 85 5.76 -2.88 -11.06
CA PRO A 85 4.57 -2.83 -11.90
C PRO A 85 3.73 -4.11 -11.88
N VAL A 86 4.33 -5.27 -11.63
CA VAL A 86 3.58 -6.53 -11.47
C VAL A 86 2.82 -6.56 -10.16
N LEU A 87 3.40 -6.08 -9.05
CA LEU A 87 2.67 -5.92 -7.79
C LEU A 87 1.51 -4.91 -7.91
N ASN A 88 1.70 -3.83 -8.67
CA ASN A 88 0.63 -2.90 -8.97
C ASN A 88 -0.52 -3.57 -9.74
N LEU A 89 -0.18 -4.34 -10.77
CA LEU A 89 -1.17 -5.09 -11.54
C LEU A 89 -1.91 -6.12 -10.68
N ALA A 90 -1.19 -6.78 -9.77
CA ALA A 90 -1.77 -7.73 -8.83
C ALA A 90 -2.74 -7.04 -7.85
N GLN A 91 -2.37 -5.87 -7.34
CA GLN A 91 -3.26 -5.05 -6.50
C GLN A 91 -4.53 -4.63 -7.25
N GLU A 92 -4.39 -4.24 -8.52
CA GLU A 92 -5.52 -3.89 -9.37
C GLU A 92 -6.51 -5.05 -9.52
N VAL A 93 -6.01 -6.28 -9.71
CA VAL A 93 -6.84 -7.49 -9.86
C VAL A 93 -7.48 -7.94 -8.56
N ARG A 94 -6.75 -7.85 -7.44
CA ARG A 94 -7.15 -8.42 -6.15
C ARG A 94 -7.66 -7.39 -5.13
N GLY A 95 -7.55 -6.09 -5.46
CA GLY A 95 -7.86 -4.98 -4.55
C GLY A 95 -6.78 -4.73 -3.49
N HIS A 96 -5.96 -5.72 -3.19
CA HIS A 96 -4.84 -5.63 -2.25
C HIS A 96 -3.79 -6.71 -2.54
N VAL A 97 -2.60 -6.55 -1.94
CA VAL A 97 -1.47 -7.47 -2.11
C VAL A 97 -1.34 -8.33 -0.84
N SER A 98 -2.12 -9.42 -0.79
CA SER A 98 -2.04 -10.40 0.29
C SER A 98 -0.72 -11.20 0.23
N PRO A 99 -0.33 -11.90 1.30
CA PRO A 99 0.84 -12.78 1.28
C PRO A 99 0.82 -13.81 0.17
N GLU A 100 -0.32 -14.42 -0.11
CA GLU A 100 -0.43 -15.37 -1.22
C GLU A 100 -0.29 -14.68 -2.58
N THR A 101 -0.82 -13.46 -2.71
CA THR A 101 -0.60 -12.65 -3.91
C THR A 101 0.89 -12.37 -4.10
N MET A 102 1.62 -12.07 -3.01
CA MET A 102 3.07 -11.89 -3.05
C MET A 102 3.80 -13.17 -3.47
N ASP A 103 3.39 -14.31 -2.94
CA ASP A 103 3.97 -15.61 -3.28
C ASP A 103 3.70 -15.99 -4.74
N ARG A 104 2.49 -15.75 -5.25
CA ARG A 104 2.17 -15.96 -6.67
C ARG A 104 2.96 -15.03 -7.59
N VAL A 105 3.15 -13.77 -7.21
CA VAL A 105 4.03 -12.84 -7.95
C VAL A 105 5.47 -13.34 -7.95
N ALA A 106 5.95 -13.86 -6.82
CA ALA A 106 7.29 -14.43 -6.72
C ALA A 106 7.48 -15.62 -7.68
N GLU A 107 6.53 -16.53 -7.74
CA GLU A 107 6.53 -17.65 -8.69
C GLU A 107 6.55 -17.17 -10.15
N LEU A 108 5.64 -16.26 -10.52
CA LEU A 108 5.54 -15.74 -11.89
C LEU A 108 6.79 -15.01 -12.36
N LEU A 109 7.47 -14.33 -11.43
CA LEU A 109 8.71 -13.60 -11.72
C LEU A 109 9.99 -14.42 -11.47
N GLU A 110 9.88 -15.67 -11.01
CA GLU A 110 11.02 -16.53 -10.64
C GLU A 110 11.94 -15.84 -9.60
N LEU A 111 11.32 -15.14 -8.63
CA LEU A 111 11.99 -14.46 -7.53
C LEU A 111 11.76 -15.21 -6.21
N SER A 112 12.59 -14.97 -5.20
CA SER A 112 12.31 -15.53 -3.88
C SER A 112 11.11 -14.83 -3.23
N ALA A 113 10.24 -15.59 -2.56
CA ALA A 113 9.09 -15.05 -1.82
C ALA A 113 9.53 -14.01 -0.77
N ALA A 114 10.65 -14.23 -0.09
CA ALA A 114 11.20 -13.28 0.88
C ALA A 114 11.55 -11.93 0.25
N TYR A 115 12.13 -11.94 -0.96
CA TYR A 115 12.44 -10.71 -1.68
C TYR A 115 11.18 -9.94 -2.07
N VAL A 116 10.18 -10.62 -2.64
CA VAL A 116 8.91 -10.00 -3.05
C VAL A 116 8.17 -9.44 -1.84
N ARG A 117 8.10 -10.19 -0.74
CA ARG A 117 7.50 -9.73 0.52
C ARG A 117 8.23 -8.50 1.08
N GLY A 118 9.57 -8.50 1.06
CA GLY A 118 10.37 -7.36 1.48
C GLY A 118 10.07 -6.10 0.67
N VAL A 119 9.95 -6.22 -0.66
CA VAL A 119 9.60 -5.10 -1.54
C VAL A 119 8.15 -4.64 -1.30
N ALA A 120 7.19 -5.55 -1.26
CA ALA A 120 5.78 -5.22 -1.06
C ALA A 120 5.51 -4.56 0.29
N THR A 121 6.23 -4.95 1.35
CA THR A 121 6.09 -4.34 2.68
C THR A 121 6.84 -3.01 2.83
N PHE A 122 7.91 -2.81 2.07
CA PHE A 122 8.65 -1.56 2.07
C PHE A 122 7.86 -0.41 1.42
N TYR A 123 7.20 -0.66 0.29
CA TYR A 123 6.47 0.37 -0.43
C TYR A 123 5.05 0.54 0.12
N THR A 124 4.72 1.72 0.61
CA THR A 124 3.43 2.05 1.24
C THR A 124 2.25 2.05 0.27
N MET A 125 2.50 2.19 -1.03
CA MET A 125 1.46 2.17 -2.07
C MET A 125 0.78 0.80 -2.25
N TYR A 126 1.37 -0.28 -1.73
CA TYR A 126 0.72 -1.58 -1.75
C TYR A 126 -0.12 -1.78 -0.49
N ASN A 127 -1.41 -1.99 -0.68
CA ASN A 127 -2.35 -2.31 0.39
C ASN A 127 -2.19 -3.78 0.78
N LYS A 128 -1.74 -4.07 2.02
CA LYS A 128 -1.54 -5.44 2.50
C LYS A 128 -2.83 -6.07 3.02
N ARG A 129 -3.89 -5.28 3.14
CA ARG A 129 -5.23 -5.67 3.57
C ARG A 129 -6.28 -5.07 2.63
N PRO A 130 -7.49 -5.63 2.60
CA PRO A 130 -8.59 -5.02 1.87
C PRO A 130 -8.80 -3.57 2.28
N VAL A 131 -9.09 -2.72 1.31
CA VAL A 131 -9.46 -1.33 1.49
C VAL A 131 -10.78 -1.06 0.78
N GLY A 132 -11.45 0.03 1.13
CA GLY A 132 -12.67 0.46 0.45
C GLY A 132 -12.43 0.77 -1.04
N ARG A 133 -13.52 0.91 -1.79
CA ARG A 133 -13.47 1.34 -3.20
C ARG A 133 -12.67 2.62 -3.38
N HIS A 134 -12.75 3.51 -2.41
CA HIS A 134 -12.03 4.78 -2.38
C HIS A 134 -11.10 4.80 -1.17
N LEU A 135 -9.80 4.65 -1.43
CA LEU A 135 -8.77 4.84 -0.43
C LEU A 135 -8.41 6.34 -0.41
N VAL A 136 -8.86 7.02 0.63
CA VAL A 136 -8.60 8.45 0.86
C VAL A 136 -7.35 8.58 1.73
N GLN A 137 -6.33 9.22 1.21
CA GLN A 137 -5.05 9.45 1.87
C GLN A 137 -4.87 10.96 2.06
N VAL A 138 -4.92 11.44 3.30
CA VAL A 138 -4.75 12.86 3.64
C VAL A 138 -3.31 13.09 4.09
N CYS A 139 -2.62 14.00 3.40
CA CYS A 139 -1.25 14.35 3.78
C CYS A 139 -1.26 15.25 5.02
N THR A 140 -0.57 14.82 6.08
CA THR A 140 -0.45 15.56 7.35
C THR A 140 0.97 16.10 7.58
N ASN A 141 1.82 16.15 6.54
CA ASN A 141 3.17 16.71 6.66
C ASN A 141 3.13 18.22 6.85
N ILE A 142 4.27 18.79 7.21
CA ILE A 142 4.42 20.18 7.69
C ILE A 142 3.61 21.19 6.87
N SER A 143 3.77 21.22 5.53
CA SER A 143 3.05 22.20 4.69
C SER A 143 1.54 22.02 4.73
N CYS A 144 1.06 20.77 4.68
CA CYS A 144 -0.36 20.46 4.74
C CYS A 144 -0.92 20.72 6.14
N ASN A 145 -0.19 20.34 7.18
CA ASN A 145 -0.60 20.56 8.57
C ASN A 145 -0.76 22.07 8.89
N LEU A 146 0.21 22.89 8.44
CA LEU A 146 0.10 24.36 8.58
C LEU A 146 -1.08 24.98 7.82
N CYS A 147 -1.66 24.24 6.86
CA CYS A 147 -2.82 24.65 6.05
C CYS A 147 -4.12 23.93 6.43
N GLY A 148 -4.19 23.33 7.63
CA GLY A 148 -5.43 22.74 8.14
C GLY A 148 -5.64 21.28 7.71
N ALA A 149 -4.58 20.47 7.57
CA ALA A 149 -4.73 19.08 7.15
C ALA A 149 -5.39 18.20 8.20
N GLU A 150 -5.23 18.51 9.49
CA GLU A 150 -5.88 17.77 10.57
C GLU A 150 -7.41 17.95 10.50
N GLU A 151 -7.86 19.18 10.31
CA GLU A 151 -9.28 19.50 10.16
C GLU A 151 -9.88 18.86 8.89
N VAL A 152 -9.11 18.80 7.79
CA VAL A 152 -9.52 18.11 6.56
C VAL A 152 -9.62 16.60 6.78
N LEU A 153 -8.66 16.00 7.50
CA LEU A 153 -8.70 14.58 7.86
C LEU A 153 -9.93 14.26 8.72
N GLU A 154 -10.17 15.04 9.77
CA GLU A 154 -11.35 14.89 10.63
C GLU A 154 -12.65 15.01 9.83
N ALA A 155 -12.73 15.97 8.91
CA ALA A 155 -13.91 16.13 8.04
C ALA A 155 -14.14 14.90 7.14
N PHE A 156 -13.09 14.29 6.58
CA PHE A 156 -13.23 13.05 5.82
C PHE A 156 -13.71 11.90 6.70
N LEU A 157 -13.17 11.74 7.91
CA LEU A 157 -13.59 10.69 8.85
C LEU A 157 -15.05 10.86 9.27
N GLU A 158 -15.45 12.08 9.63
CA GLU A 158 -16.81 12.38 10.06
C GLU A 158 -17.83 12.15 8.93
N HIS A 159 -17.59 12.72 7.75
CA HIS A 159 -18.55 12.62 6.65
C HIS A 159 -18.60 11.23 6.00
N ALA A 160 -17.49 10.48 5.98
CA ALA A 160 -17.49 9.10 5.54
C ALA A 160 -18.06 8.13 6.59
N GLY A 161 -18.15 8.55 7.86
CA GLY A 161 -18.53 7.67 8.96
C GLY A 161 -17.51 6.57 9.22
N ALA A 162 -16.23 6.88 9.07
CA ALA A 162 -15.13 5.94 9.19
C ALA A 162 -14.22 6.30 10.37
N GLU A 163 -13.57 5.29 10.95
CA GLU A 163 -12.41 5.49 11.82
C GLU A 163 -11.12 5.45 10.98
N ILE A 164 -10.07 6.09 11.48
CA ILE A 164 -8.80 6.15 10.76
C ILE A 164 -8.25 4.75 10.48
N GLY A 165 -7.97 4.46 9.22
CA GLY A 165 -7.45 3.18 8.76
C GLY A 165 -8.50 2.06 8.67
N GLU A 166 -9.74 2.31 9.06
CA GLU A 166 -10.85 1.36 8.94
C GLU A 166 -11.64 1.61 7.65
N THR A 167 -12.27 0.53 7.16
CA THR A 167 -13.14 0.60 5.99
C THR A 167 -14.59 0.73 6.44
N THR A 168 -15.35 1.64 5.82
CA THR A 168 -16.78 1.81 6.11
C THR A 168 -17.55 0.50 5.90
N ALA A 169 -18.66 0.32 6.62
CA ALA A 169 -19.44 -0.92 6.62
C ALA A 169 -20.00 -1.30 5.24
N ASP A 170 -20.20 -0.32 4.37
CA ASP A 170 -20.63 -0.49 2.98
C ASP A 170 -19.47 -0.77 2.00
N GLY A 171 -18.22 -0.77 2.51
CA GLY A 171 -17.02 -0.96 1.72
C GLY A 171 -16.69 0.21 0.77
N ALA A 172 -17.27 1.39 1.00
CA ALA A 172 -17.06 2.53 0.11
C ALA A 172 -15.72 3.22 0.35
N PHE A 173 -15.42 3.56 1.58
CA PHE A 173 -14.27 4.38 1.93
C PHE A 173 -13.34 3.72 2.93
N THR A 174 -12.06 3.96 2.75
CA THR A 174 -11.03 3.81 3.80
C THR A 174 -10.27 5.11 3.87
N VAL A 175 -10.26 5.76 5.03
CA VAL A 175 -9.56 7.04 5.24
C VAL A 175 -8.30 6.78 6.05
N ILE A 176 -7.16 7.22 5.53
CA ILE A 176 -5.86 7.09 6.21
C ILE A 176 -5.10 8.40 6.20
N GLU A 177 -4.28 8.56 7.20
CA GLU A 177 -3.24 9.57 7.23
C GLU A 177 -2.07 9.13 6.33
N ALA A 178 -1.55 10.05 5.52
CA ALA A 178 -0.34 9.85 4.73
C ALA A 178 0.74 10.81 5.22
N GLU A 179 1.92 10.27 5.54
CA GLU A 179 3.04 11.07 6.02
C GLU A 179 3.47 12.17 5.04
N CYS A 180 3.49 11.87 3.75
CA CYS A 180 3.76 12.87 2.72
C CYS A 180 3.32 12.37 1.34
N LEU A 181 2.54 13.20 0.65
CA LEU A 181 2.11 12.96 -0.74
C LEU A 181 2.91 13.79 -1.77
N ALA A 182 3.96 14.48 -1.34
CA ALA A 182 4.83 15.31 -2.18
C ALA A 182 4.13 16.47 -2.93
N GLY A 183 2.89 16.81 -2.56
CA GLY A 183 2.12 17.94 -3.14
C GLY A 183 2.32 19.27 -2.41
N CYS A 184 3.49 19.55 -1.86
CA CYS A 184 3.76 20.66 -0.94
C CYS A 184 3.51 22.07 -1.50
N GLY A 185 3.39 22.21 -2.82
CA GLY A 185 3.03 23.48 -3.46
C GLY A 185 1.54 23.80 -3.44
N PHE A 186 0.69 22.83 -3.06
CA PHE A 186 -0.77 22.91 -3.12
C PHE A 186 -1.42 22.24 -1.89
N PRO A 187 -1.08 22.71 -0.67
CA PRO A 187 -1.63 22.15 0.55
C PRO A 187 -3.10 22.60 0.75
N THR A 188 -4.00 21.85 1.37
CA THR A 188 -3.84 20.47 1.80
C THR A 188 -3.98 19.51 0.62
N CYS A 189 -3.04 18.57 0.54
CA CYS A 189 -3.02 17.58 -0.53
C CYS A 189 -3.67 16.29 -0.05
N VAL A 190 -4.61 15.78 -0.83
CA VAL A 190 -5.30 14.51 -0.60
C VAL A 190 -5.15 13.64 -1.84
N GLN A 191 -4.83 12.36 -1.66
CA GLN A 191 -4.85 11.39 -2.75
C GLN A 191 -6.01 10.41 -2.53
N ILE A 192 -6.87 10.28 -3.55
CA ILE A 192 -7.96 9.30 -3.53
C ILE A 192 -7.69 8.30 -4.66
N ASN A 193 -7.40 7.07 -4.27
CA ASN A 193 -6.89 6.04 -5.18
C ASN A 193 -5.64 6.54 -5.95
N SER A 194 -5.75 6.75 -7.26
CA SER A 194 -4.65 7.24 -8.11
C SER A 194 -4.71 8.75 -8.41
N ARG A 195 -5.71 9.47 -7.88
CA ARG A 195 -5.92 10.89 -8.18
C ARG A 195 -5.51 11.79 -7.04
N TYR A 196 -4.84 12.89 -7.35
CA TYR A 196 -4.54 13.97 -6.42
C TYR A 196 -5.63 15.03 -6.42
N TYR A 197 -5.96 15.50 -5.21
CA TYR A 197 -6.79 16.66 -4.93
C TYR A 197 -5.90 17.67 -4.23
N GLU A 198 -5.82 18.86 -4.79
CA GLU A 198 -4.92 19.93 -4.35
C GLU A 198 -5.73 21.06 -3.70
N ASN A 199 -5.16 21.72 -2.68
CA ASN A 199 -5.78 22.81 -1.93
C ASN A 199 -7.14 22.44 -1.31
N VAL A 200 -7.28 21.22 -0.84
CA VAL A 200 -8.53 20.72 -0.27
C VAL A 200 -8.83 21.45 1.04
N THR A 201 -10.05 21.98 1.17
CA THR A 201 -10.57 22.61 2.37
C THR A 201 -11.65 21.75 3.01
N VAL A 202 -11.97 22.00 4.27
CA VAL A 202 -13.03 21.29 5.01
C VAL A 202 -14.38 21.38 4.28
N GLU A 203 -14.69 22.55 3.70
CA GLU A 203 -15.96 22.80 3.00
C GLU A 203 -16.09 21.97 1.70
N GLU A 204 -14.97 21.56 1.11
CA GLU A 204 -14.98 20.77 -0.12
C GLU A 204 -15.16 19.28 0.11
N VAL A 205 -14.86 18.78 1.32
CA VAL A 205 -14.90 17.35 1.65
C VAL A 205 -16.26 16.71 1.36
N PRO A 206 -17.42 17.27 1.80
CA PRO A 206 -18.71 16.65 1.50
C PRO A 206 -18.97 16.50 0.00
N ARG A 207 -18.61 17.50 -0.79
CA ARG A 207 -18.78 17.49 -2.26
C ARG A 207 -17.88 16.45 -2.93
N ILE A 208 -16.66 16.27 -2.42
CA ILE A 208 -15.75 15.25 -2.93
C ILE A 208 -16.34 13.86 -2.68
N LEU A 209 -16.80 13.57 -1.46
CA LEU A 209 -17.39 12.28 -1.11
C LEU A 209 -18.67 12.00 -1.91
N GLU A 210 -19.58 12.96 -2.03
CA GLU A 210 -20.79 12.83 -2.85
C GLU A 210 -20.47 12.53 -4.32
N HIS A 211 -19.47 13.20 -4.87
CA HIS A 211 -19.01 12.93 -6.24
C HIS A 211 -18.48 11.50 -6.39
N LEU A 212 -17.72 11.00 -5.42
CA LEU A 212 -17.18 9.64 -5.44
C LEU A 212 -18.27 8.57 -5.30
N GLU A 213 -19.29 8.80 -4.47
CA GLU A 213 -20.43 7.89 -4.33
C GLU A 213 -21.27 7.82 -5.59
N THR A 214 -21.47 8.94 -6.28
CA THR A 214 -22.24 9.00 -7.51
C THR A 214 -21.48 8.49 -8.72
N SER A 215 -20.15 8.60 -8.70
CA SER A 215 -19.27 8.07 -9.74
C SER A 215 -19.17 6.54 -9.58
N ARG A 216 -20.10 5.80 -10.15
CA ARG A 216 -20.07 4.33 -10.21
C ARG A 216 -18.98 3.76 -11.13
N GLY A 217 -18.05 4.59 -11.58
CA GLY A 217 -16.87 4.18 -12.33
C GLY A 217 -15.87 3.49 -11.40
N SER A 218 -15.45 2.28 -11.76
CA SER A 218 -14.32 1.61 -11.12
C SER A 218 -13.14 2.57 -11.10
N ALA A 219 -12.43 2.66 -9.97
CA ALA A 219 -11.17 3.40 -9.85
C ALA A 219 -10.10 2.97 -10.88
N LEU A 220 -10.40 1.97 -11.70
CA LEU A 220 -9.55 1.33 -12.69
C LEU A 220 -9.83 1.77 -14.13
N GLU A 221 -11.00 2.33 -14.45
CA GLU A 221 -11.34 2.75 -15.84
C GLU A 221 -10.81 4.14 -16.18
N ASP A 222 -10.48 4.96 -15.20
CA ASP A 222 -9.83 6.24 -15.44
C ASP A 222 -8.29 6.05 -15.59
N GLY A 223 -7.93 5.17 -16.52
CA GLY A 223 -6.54 4.92 -16.89
C GLY A 223 -5.81 6.21 -17.26
N ILE A 224 -4.60 6.33 -16.76
CA ILE A 224 -3.38 6.97 -17.29
C ILE A 224 -3.55 8.12 -18.37
N ASP A 225 -4.71 8.68 -18.57
CA ASP A 225 -4.88 9.93 -19.30
C ASP A 225 -4.88 11.09 -18.30
N GLY A 226 -3.71 11.73 -18.25
CA GLY A 226 -3.37 12.84 -17.35
C GLY A 226 -4.19 14.12 -17.56
N ALA A 227 -5.50 14.03 -17.37
CA ALA A 227 -6.34 15.19 -17.20
C ALA A 227 -6.49 15.44 -15.70
N ARG A 228 -5.66 16.34 -15.16
CA ARG A 228 -5.93 16.99 -13.88
C ARG A 228 -7.34 17.58 -13.95
N PRO A 229 -8.21 17.38 -12.95
CA PRO A 229 -9.32 18.29 -12.78
C PRO A 229 -8.71 19.63 -12.39
N THR A 230 -8.53 20.49 -13.38
CA THR A 230 -8.26 21.90 -13.13
C THR A 230 -9.47 22.43 -12.40
N ALA A 231 -9.31 22.79 -11.10
CA ALA A 231 -10.21 23.75 -10.49
C ALA A 231 -10.30 24.92 -11.49
N GLU A 232 -11.49 25.23 -11.93
CA GLU A 232 -11.75 26.39 -12.77
C GLU A 232 -11.12 27.58 -12.05
N ARG A 233 -10.03 28.11 -12.62
CA ARG A 233 -9.48 29.37 -12.16
C ARG A 233 -10.54 30.41 -12.43
N GLY A 234 -11.25 30.80 -11.36
CA GLY A 234 -12.04 32.00 -11.40
C GLY A 234 -11.14 33.14 -11.80
N GLU A 235 -11.36 33.67 -13.00
CA GLU A 235 -10.77 34.91 -13.42
C GLU A 235 -11.28 36.03 -12.48
N SER A 236 -10.35 36.64 -11.77
CA SER A 236 -10.53 37.91 -11.09
C SER A 236 -9.43 38.87 -11.49
#